data_f54b75a2e2186f3f7359506c6222fd16
#
_entry.id   f54b75a2e2186f3f7359506c6222fd16
#
_cell.length_a   1.000
_cell.length_b   1.000
_cell.length_c   1.000
_cell.angle_alpha   90.00
_cell.angle_beta   90.00
_cell.angle_gamma   90.00
#
_symmetry.space_group_name_H-M   'P 1'
#
loop_
_entity.id
_entity.type
_entity.pdbx_description
1 polymer ?
#
loop_
_entity_poly.entity_id
_entity_poly.type
_entity_poly.pdbx_seq_one_letter_code
_entity_poly.pdbx_strand_id
1 'polypeptide(L)'
;MKRYLFFVSLSYAYPILRPIQSEIWRRGDDVAWFFTSPCDQYLQEGEKQLKTIKEVIEYNPIAVFAPGNKVHDFFPGVKVQVFHGFSIDKRPGRGDHFRIRGLFDIFCTQGSTSTPHFLELEKQYRHFKVYETGWSKTDLFFPLVPKEKNPVPTILYASTFTPGITSTPHLYDEIARLAKEKNWQWLITFHPKMSPEIVEKYKKLANALDNVSFYEGDNNVELLQKADVLLCDSSSIIIEFLFFDKPVVTYKNTSPGNYLIDVDSPKLIEPAIEKALTYPKELMDNIRKYIDSHQPYRDGRCSARILDAVDDFIAKYKGKIKRKPLNLFRKLQTSWQVKYFPFGPRYTASK
;
A
#
# COMPACT_ATOMS: atom_id res chain seq x y z
N MET A 1 -28.44 6.87 -2.84
CA MET A 1 -27.30 6.49 -2.00
C MET A 1 -26.77 5.15 -2.49
N LYS A 2 -25.54 5.12 -3.02
CA LYS A 2 -24.86 3.90 -3.45
C LYS A 2 -24.23 3.23 -2.23
N ARG A 3 -24.04 1.91 -2.29
CA ARG A 3 -23.40 1.13 -1.23
C ARG A 3 -22.16 0.45 -1.77
N TYR A 4 -21.04 0.54 -1.03
CA TYR A 4 -19.76 -0.01 -1.38
C TYR A 4 -19.27 -0.98 -0.31
N LEU A 5 -18.36 -1.89 -0.65
CA LEU A 5 -17.77 -2.84 0.29
C LEU A 5 -16.25 -2.81 0.18
N PHE A 6 -15.57 -2.79 1.30
CA PHE A 6 -14.14 -3.03 1.41
C PHE A 6 -13.89 -4.47 1.83
N PHE A 7 -13.14 -5.20 1.00
CA PHE A 7 -12.74 -6.58 1.25
C PHE A 7 -11.31 -6.61 1.75
N VAL A 8 -11.14 -6.90 3.04
CA VAL A 8 -9.87 -6.77 3.75
C VAL A 8 -9.35 -8.13 4.20
N SER A 9 -8.09 -8.39 3.91
CA SER A 9 -7.39 -9.61 4.35
C SER A 9 -6.17 -9.33 5.24
N LEU A 10 -5.66 -8.11 5.29
CA LEU A 10 -4.53 -7.69 6.11
C LEU A 10 -4.62 -6.20 6.44
N SER A 11 -4.04 -5.78 7.54
CA SER A 11 -4.12 -4.40 8.08
C SER A 11 -3.54 -3.32 7.14
N TYR A 12 -2.63 -3.67 6.23
CA TYR A 12 -2.12 -2.70 5.22
C TYR A 12 -3.23 -2.10 4.33
N ALA A 13 -4.44 -2.68 4.35
CA ALA A 13 -5.56 -2.20 3.58
C ALA A 13 -6.12 -0.85 4.08
N TYR A 14 -6.00 -0.55 5.36
CA TYR A 14 -6.57 0.66 5.96
C TYR A 14 -6.09 1.97 5.31
N PRO A 15 -4.78 2.25 5.22
CA PRO A 15 -4.31 3.47 4.59
C PRO A 15 -4.60 3.56 3.09
N ILE A 16 -4.99 2.45 2.44
CA ILE A 16 -5.38 2.41 1.03
C ILE A 16 -6.88 2.67 0.88
N LEU A 17 -7.70 2.12 1.76
CA LEU A 17 -9.15 2.14 1.62
C LEU A 17 -9.80 3.36 2.29
N ARG A 18 -9.22 3.91 3.36
CA ARG A 18 -9.76 5.09 4.06
C ARG A 18 -9.84 6.34 3.18
N PRO A 19 -8.87 6.66 2.29
CA PRO A 19 -9.07 7.74 1.34
C PRO A 19 -10.28 7.51 0.40
N ILE A 20 -10.49 6.26 -0.05
CA ILE A 20 -11.67 5.89 -0.84
C ILE A 20 -12.93 6.05 -0.02
N GLN A 21 -12.94 5.64 1.26
CA GLN A 21 -14.05 5.83 2.19
C GLN A 21 -14.41 7.31 2.35
N SER A 22 -13.41 8.16 2.58
CA SER A 22 -13.61 9.61 2.70
C SER A 22 -14.27 10.20 1.44
N GLU A 23 -13.85 9.76 0.26
CA GLU A 23 -14.46 10.18 -1.00
C GLU A 23 -15.88 9.63 -1.18
N ILE A 24 -16.15 8.37 -0.78
CA ILE A 24 -17.50 7.79 -0.78
C ILE A 24 -18.43 8.62 0.10
N TRP A 25 -18.03 8.92 1.33
CA TRP A 25 -18.82 9.73 2.25
C TRP A 25 -19.02 11.16 1.74
N ARG A 26 -17.97 11.78 1.13
CA ARG A 26 -18.07 13.08 0.49
C ARG A 26 -19.13 13.11 -0.63
N ARG A 27 -19.34 11.99 -1.33
CA ARG A 27 -20.39 11.84 -2.36
C ARG A 27 -21.77 11.54 -1.76
N GLY A 28 -21.92 11.42 -0.46
CA GLY A 28 -23.18 11.08 0.23
C GLY A 28 -23.56 9.60 0.09
N ASP A 29 -22.60 8.73 -0.16
CA ASP A 29 -22.77 7.30 -0.32
C ASP A 29 -22.30 6.52 0.93
N ASP A 30 -22.66 5.23 1.04
CA ASP A 30 -22.37 4.37 2.18
C ASP A 30 -21.33 3.31 1.85
N VAL A 31 -20.49 2.94 2.83
CA VAL A 31 -19.49 1.88 2.70
C VAL A 31 -19.40 1.06 3.96
N ALA A 32 -19.16 -0.25 3.78
CA ALA A 32 -18.94 -1.18 4.88
C ALA A 32 -17.64 -1.96 4.68
N TRP A 33 -17.10 -2.48 5.77
CA TRP A 33 -15.88 -3.26 5.84
C TRP A 33 -16.21 -4.74 6.08
N PHE A 34 -15.55 -5.63 5.35
CA PHE A 34 -15.62 -7.08 5.54
C PHE A 34 -14.22 -7.66 5.64
N PHE A 35 -13.94 -8.41 6.69
CA PHE A 35 -12.63 -8.96 7.01
C PHE A 35 -12.59 -10.48 6.82
N THR A 36 -11.51 -10.97 6.24
CA THR A 36 -11.24 -12.42 6.09
C THR A 36 -10.17 -12.93 7.05
N SER A 37 -9.59 -12.06 7.85
CA SER A 37 -8.64 -12.36 8.91
C SER A 37 -8.84 -11.39 10.09
N PRO A 38 -8.39 -11.72 11.30
CA PRO A 38 -8.52 -10.85 12.47
C PRO A 38 -7.63 -9.60 12.33
N CYS A 39 -8.16 -8.56 11.74
CA CYS A 39 -7.53 -7.23 11.62
C CYS A 39 -8.54 -6.09 11.74
N ASP A 40 -9.70 -6.37 12.34
CA ASP A 40 -10.79 -5.42 12.57
C ASP A 40 -10.57 -4.52 13.80
N GLN A 41 -9.55 -4.79 14.62
CA GLN A 41 -9.18 -3.98 15.78
C GLN A 41 -8.74 -2.55 15.43
N TYR A 42 -8.48 -2.25 14.17
CA TYR A 42 -8.11 -0.91 13.72
C TYR A 42 -9.30 -0.11 13.15
N LEU A 43 -10.53 -0.65 13.22
CA LEU A 43 -11.72 0.10 12.84
C LEU A 43 -11.90 1.32 13.73
N GLN A 44 -12.29 2.43 13.13
CA GLN A 44 -12.58 3.69 13.81
C GLN A 44 -14.07 3.80 14.11
N GLU A 45 -14.41 4.70 15.02
CA GLU A 45 -15.80 5.05 15.28
C GLU A 45 -16.51 5.51 14.00
N GLY A 46 -17.71 5.00 13.76
CA GLY A 46 -18.47 5.28 12.54
C GLY A 46 -18.16 4.37 11.35
N GLU A 47 -17.08 3.57 11.38
CA GLU A 47 -16.77 2.59 10.35
C GLU A 47 -17.63 1.32 10.52
N LYS A 48 -18.51 1.06 9.54
CA LYS A 48 -19.47 -0.04 9.58
C LYS A 48 -18.81 -1.37 9.21
N GLN A 49 -18.86 -2.36 10.09
CA GLN A 49 -18.42 -3.73 9.81
C GLN A 49 -19.59 -4.63 9.42
N LEU A 50 -19.40 -5.45 8.39
CA LEU A 50 -20.25 -6.62 8.10
C LEU A 50 -19.46 -7.87 8.49
N LYS A 51 -20.01 -8.67 9.40
CA LYS A 51 -19.29 -9.82 9.98
C LYS A 51 -19.56 -11.14 9.25
N THR A 52 -20.68 -11.21 8.54
CA THR A 52 -21.15 -12.43 7.87
C THR A 52 -21.33 -12.22 6.37
N ILE A 53 -21.21 -13.30 5.62
CA ILE A 53 -21.51 -13.32 4.18
C ILE A 53 -22.98 -12.93 3.92
N LYS A 54 -23.89 -13.35 4.78
CA LYS A 54 -25.31 -13.02 4.70
C LYS A 54 -25.53 -11.51 4.76
N GLU A 55 -24.93 -10.85 5.73
CA GLU A 55 -24.96 -9.38 5.84
C GLU A 55 -24.44 -8.68 4.56
N VAL A 56 -23.35 -9.19 3.96
CA VAL A 56 -22.81 -8.64 2.69
C VAL A 56 -23.81 -8.80 1.54
N ILE A 57 -24.48 -9.96 1.45
CA ILE A 57 -25.50 -10.22 0.40
C ILE A 57 -26.71 -9.29 0.59
N GLU A 58 -27.18 -9.12 1.83
CA GLU A 58 -28.28 -8.23 2.17
C GLU A 58 -27.92 -6.75 1.98
N TYR A 59 -26.68 -6.39 2.31
CA TYR A 59 -26.15 -5.04 2.07
C TYR A 59 -26.10 -4.70 0.59
N ASN A 60 -25.90 -5.70 -0.29
CA ASN A 60 -25.93 -5.62 -1.74
C ASN A 60 -25.12 -4.44 -2.32
N PRO A 61 -23.76 -4.42 -2.13
CA PRO A 61 -22.93 -3.34 -2.62
C PRO A 61 -22.89 -3.30 -4.14
N ILE A 62 -22.79 -2.10 -4.73
CA ILE A 62 -22.62 -1.93 -6.19
C ILE A 62 -21.19 -2.24 -6.63
N ALA A 63 -20.21 -2.07 -5.73
CA ALA A 63 -18.80 -2.41 -5.97
C ALA A 63 -18.13 -2.92 -4.69
N VAL A 64 -17.12 -3.79 -4.88
CA VAL A 64 -16.28 -4.37 -3.84
C VAL A 64 -14.83 -4.03 -4.14
N PHE A 65 -14.19 -3.25 -3.28
CA PHE A 65 -12.77 -2.88 -3.42
C PHE A 65 -11.88 -3.84 -2.66
N ALA A 66 -10.82 -4.31 -3.30
CA ALA A 66 -9.81 -5.15 -2.66
C ALA A 66 -8.39 -4.67 -3.02
N PRO A 67 -7.56 -4.33 -2.03
CA PRO A 67 -6.14 -4.07 -2.26
C PRO A 67 -5.36 -5.33 -2.61
N GLY A 68 -5.79 -6.48 -2.08
CA GLY A 68 -5.19 -7.78 -2.32
C GLY A 68 -5.65 -8.44 -3.62
N ASN A 69 -5.04 -9.59 -3.92
CA ASN A 69 -5.29 -10.35 -5.16
C ASN A 69 -6.46 -11.33 -5.07
N LYS A 70 -7.26 -11.27 -4.01
CA LYS A 70 -8.40 -12.15 -3.76
C LYS A 70 -9.64 -11.33 -3.41
N VAL A 71 -10.77 -11.82 -3.84
CA VAL A 71 -12.10 -11.33 -3.47
C VAL A 71 -13.09 -12.49 -3.67
N HIS A 72 -14.18 -12.54 -2.91
CA HIS A 72 -15.18 -13.58 -3.10
C HIS A 72 -16.02 -13.34 -4.36
N ASP A 73 -16.06 -14.33 -5.25
CA ASP A 73 -16.81 -14.28 -6.51
C ASP A 73 -18.31 -14.02 -6.31
N PHE A 74 -18.87 -14.59 -5.24
CA PHE A 74 -20.31 -14.57 -4.95
C PHE A 74 -20.81 -13.28 -4.28
N PHE A 75 -19.92 -12.38 -3.87
CA PHE A 75 -20.35 -11.06 -3.38
C PHE A 75 -21.00 -10.26 -4.51
N PRO A 76 -22.10 -9.54 -4.27
CA PRO A 76 -22.70 -8.68 -5.28
C PRO A 76 -21.80 -7.51 -5.68
N GLY A 77 -22.13 -6.84 -6.78
CA GLY A 77 -21.39 -5.69 -7.30
C GLY A 77 -20.12 -6.03 -8.10
N VAL A 78 -19.55 -5.02 -8.75
CA VAL A 78 -18.32 -5.12 -9.52
C VAL A 78 -17.11 -5.26 -8.60
N LYS A 79 -16.11 -6.06 -8.98
CA LYS A 79 -14.89 -6.28 -8.20
C LYS A 79 -13.78 -5.37 -8.69
N VAL A 80 -13.26 -4.54 -7.81
CA VAL A 80 -12.28 -3.50 -8.11
C VAL A 80 -10.97 -3.81 -7.40
N GLN A 81 -9.89 -4.00 -8.16
CA GLN A 81 -8.55 -4.11 -7.60
C GLN A 81 -7.90 -2.73 -7.53
N VAL A 82 -7.53 -2.31 -6.31
CA VAL A 82 -6.89 -1.01 -6.05
C VAL A 82 -5.41 -1.14 -5.69
N PHE A 83 -4.88 -2.38 -5.72
CA PHE A 83 -3.50 -2.75 -5.39
C PHE A 83 -3.05 -2.35 -3.97
N HIS A 84 -1.90 -2.89 -3.56
CA HIS A 84 -1.35 -2.67 -2.22
C HIS A 84 0.08 -2.09 -2.22
N GLY A 85 0.57 -1.62 -3.37
CA GLY A 85 1.88 -1.00 -3.51
C GLY A 85 2.35 -0.94 -4.95
N PHE A 86 3.51 -0.33 -5.15
CA PHE A 86 4.13 -0.08 -6.46
C PHE A 86 5.14 -1.16 -6.88
N SER A 87 5.48 -2.11 -6.01
CA SER A 87 6.58 -3.06 -6.25
C SER A 87 6.27 -4.04 -7.37
N ILE A 88 6.61 -3.67 -8.60
CA ILE A 88 6.53 -4.53 -9.78
C ILE A 88 7.69 -5.55 -9.76
N ASP A 89 8.90 -5.12 -9.36
CA ASP A 89 10.16 -5.88 -9.51
C ASP A 89 10.65 -6.59 -8.24
N LYS A 90 9.88 -6.56 -7.15
CA LYS A 90 10.31 -7.10 -5.85
C LYS A 90 10.65 -8.60 -5.86
N ARG A 91 10.20 -9.34 -6.88
CA ARG A 91 10.46 -10.77 -7.05
C ARG A 91 10.62 -11.10 -8.54
N PRO A 92 11.79 -10.90 -9.14
CA PRO A 92 12.05 -11.29 -10.51
C PRO A 92 11.72 -12.77 -10.71
N GLY A 93 10.99 -13.09 -11.77
CA GLY A 93 10.63 -14.45 -12.15
C GLY A 93 9.32 -15.02 -11.60
N ARG A 94 8.61 -14.34 -10.67
CA ARG A 94 7.31 -14.84 -10.18
C ARG A 94 6.08 -14.35 -10.94
N GLY A 95 6.19 -13.36 -11.83
CA GLY A 95 5.09 -12.88 -12.69
C GLY A 95 3.75 -12.60 -12.00
N ASP A 96 3.74 -12.50 -10.65
CA ASP A 96 2.52 -12.59 -9.84
C ASP A 96 1.74 -11.27 -9.82
N HIS A 97 2.41 -10.15 -10.07
CA HIS A 97 1.79 -8.81 -10.12
C HIS A 97 0.81 -8.70 -11.30
N PHE A 98 1.20 -9.21 -12.46
CA PHE A 98 0.41 -9.15 -13.69
C PHE A 98 -0.47 -10.39 -13.93
N ARG A 99 -0.52 -11.31 -12.99
CA ARG A 99 -1.31 -12.54 -13.13
C ARG A 99 -2.81 -12.26 -13.05
N ILE A 100 -3.51 -12.45 -14.17
CA ILE A 100 -4.97 -12.32 -14.22
C ILE A 100 -5.64 -13.59 -13.69
N ARG A 101 -6.30 -13.45 -12.54
CA ARG A 101 -6.99 -14.56 -11.85
C ARG A 101 -8.47 -14.68 -12.22
N GLY A 102 -8.98 -13.78 -13.06
CA GLY A 102 -10.40 -13.73 -13.46
C GLY A 102 -11.34 -13.42 -12.30
N LEU A 103 -10.90 -12.65 -11.30
CA LEU A 103 -11.72 -12.23 -10.16
C LEU A 103 -12.29 -10.83 -10.33
N PHE A 104 -11.46 -9.92 -10.82
CA PHE A 104 -11.76 -8.50 -10.87
C PHE A 104 -12.43 -8.10 -12.19
N ASP A 105 -13.27 -7.08 -12.11
CA ASP A 105 -13.92 -6.41 -13.25
C ASP A 105 -13.15 -5.15 -13.64
N ILE A 106 -12.47 -4.52 -12.66
CA ILE A 106 -11.74 -3.27 -12.81
C ILE A 106 -10.37 -3.44 -12.17
N PHE A 107 -9.33 -2.99 -12.86
CA PHE A 107 -7.99 -2.80 -12.33
C PHE A 107 -7.68 -1.29 -12.33
N CYS A 108 -7.50 -0.72 -11.13
CA CYS A 108 -7.13 0.68 -10.93
C CYS A 108 -5.60 0.77 -10.86
N THR A 109 -4.95 1.03 -11.99
CA THR A 109 -3.50 1.09 -12.10
C THR A 109 -2.94 2.43 -11.66
N GLN A 110 -1.63 2.47 -11.39
CA GLN A 110 -1.01 3.61 -10.73
C GLN A 110 -0.36 4.59 -11.71
N GLY A 111 0.32 4.10 -12.76
CA GLY A 111 1.03 4.95 -13.71
C GLY A 111 1.71 4.14 -14.82
N SER A 112 2.60 4.80 -15.57
CA SER A 112 3.19 4.26 -16.80
C SER A 112 4.02 2.99 -16.62
N THR A 113 4.49 2.68 -15.43
CA THR A 113 5.21 1.42 -15.14
C THR A 113 4.29 0.20 -15.11
N SER A 114 2.99 0.38 -14.88
CA SER A 114 2.04 -0.75 -14.77
C SER A 114 0.90 -0.69 -15.79
N THR A 115 0.36 0.49 -16.08
CA THR A 115 -0.82 0.67 -16.92
C THR A 115 -0.69 0.05 -18.32
N PRO A 116 0.39 0.27 -19.09
CA PRO A 116 0.51 -0.30 -20.44
C PRO A 116 0.42 -1.82 -20.43
N HIS A 117 1.05 -2.48 -19.47
CA HIS A 117 1.03 -3.93 -19.36
C HIS A 117 -0.40 -4.46 -19.05
N PHE A 118 -1.12 -3.80 -18.13
CA PHE A 118 -2.51 -4.19 -17.84
C PHE A 118 -3.44 -3.91 -19.02
N LEU A 119 -3.21 -2.88 -19.83
CA LEU A 119 -3.98 -2.61 -21.05
C LEU A 119 -3.78 -3.73 -22.11
N GLU A 120 -2.57 -4.27 -22.25
CA GLU A 120 -2.36 -5.44 -23.12
C GLU A 120 -3.09 -6.69 -22.60
N LEU A 121 -3.08 -6.90 -21.28
CA LEU A 121 -3.86 -7.98 -20.65
C LEU A 121 -5.38 -7.77 -20.82
N GLU A 122 -5.86 -6.53 -20.77
CA GLU A 122 -7.25 -6.21 -21.06
C GLU A 122 -7.66 -6.64 -22.48
N LYS A 123 -6.83 -6.29 -23.49
CA LYS A 123 -7.06 -6.70 -24.89
C LYS A 123 -7.08 -8.23 -25.03
N GLN A 124 -6.20 -8.92 -24.34
CA GLN A 124 -6.09 -10.38 -24.37
C GLN A 124 -7.29 -11.08 -23.72
N TYR A 125 -7.64 -10.68 -22.48
CA TYR A 125 -8.64 -11.38 -21.68
C TYR A 125 -10.07 -10.91 -21.92
N ARG A 126 -10.29 -9.63 -22.18
CA ARG A 126 -11.58 -8.97 -22.55
C ARG A 126 -12.69 -9.07 -21.51
N HIS A 127 -12.42 -9.50 -20.27
CA HIS A 127 -13.43 -9.63 -19.22
C HIS A 127 -13.27 -8.63 -18.07
N PHE A 128 -12.38 -7.67 -18.22
CA PHE A 128 -12.17 -6.57 -17.27
C PHE A 128 -11.79 -5.28 -18.01
N LYS A 129 -11.78 -4.19 -17.28
CA LYS A 129 -11.29 -2.88 -17.75
C LYS A 129 -10.17 -2.36 -16.88
N VAL A 130 -9.28 -1.59 -17.48
CA VAL A 130 -8.15 -0.93 -16.83
C VAL A 130 -8.37 0.57 -16.82
N TYR A 131 -8.17 1.17 -15.65
CA TYR A 131 -8.21 2.62 -15.47
C TYR A 131 -6.94 3.05 -14.73
N GLU A 132 -6.22 4.00 -15.28
CA GLU A 132 -5.11 4.63 -14.58
C GLU A 132 -5.68 5.70 -13.64
N THR A 133 -5.68 5.40 -12.35
CA THR A 133 -6.31 6.23 -11.31
C THR A 133 -5.29 6.83 -10.35
N GLY A 134 -4.08 6.32 -10.35
CA GLY A 134 -3.16 6.49 -9.26
C GLY A 134 -3.51 5.57 -8.07
N TRP A 135 -2.71 5.64 -7.01
CA TRP A 135 -2.88 4.84 -5.80
C TRP A 135 -3.53 5.66 -4.68
N SER A 136 -4.66 5.22 -4.19
CA SER A 136 -5.48 5.98 -3.21
C SER A 136 -4.73 6.33 -1.93
N LYS A 137 -3.78 5.52 -1.48
CA LYS A 137 -2.96 5.86 -0.29
C LYS A 137 -2.24 7.20 -0.44
N THR A 138 -1.86 7.58 -1.65
CA THR A 138 -1.17 8.86 -1.88
C THR A 138 -2.06 10.07 -1.73
N ASP A 139 -3.38 9.92 -1.67
CA ASP A 139 -4.29 11.02 -1.33
C ASP A 139 -4.03 11.54 0.11
N LEU A 140 -3.42 10.73 0.98
CA LEU A 140 -2.97 11.14 2.30
C LEU A 140 -1.69 12.02 2.27
N PHE A 141 -0.96 12.00 1.15
CA PHE A 141 0.29 12.73 0.98
C PHE A 141 0.06 14.09 0.33
N PHE A 142 -0.97 14.22 -0.51
CA PHE A 142 -1.20 15.37 -1.36
C PHE A 142 -2.49 16.12 -1.01
N PRO A 143 -2.50 17.46 -1.25
CA PRO A 143 -1.36 18.25 -1.73
C PRO A 143 -0.22 18.27 -0.72
N LEU A 144 1.03 18.27 -1.18
CA LEU A 144 2.17 18.41 -0.29
C LEU A 144 2.09 19.77 0.41
N VAL A 145 2.02 19.75 1.72
CA VAL A 145 2.14 20.99 2.51
C VAL A 145 3.63 21.35 2.54
N PRO A 146 4.00 22.56 2.08
CA PRO A 146 5.37 23.04 2.22
C PRO A 146 5.79 22.94 3.68
N LYS A 147 6.84 22.21 3.96
CA LYS A 147 7.39 22.08 5.30
C LYS A 147 8.66 22.92 5.40
N GLU A 148 8.76 23.73 6.43
CA GLU A 148 10.03 24.32 6.81
C GLU A 148 11.04 23.21 7.14
N LYS A 149 12.31 23.45 6.78
CA LYS A 149 13.37 22.51 7.14
C LYS A 149 13.37 22.29 8.65
N ASN A 150 13.49 21.04 9.07
CA ASN A 150 13.66 20.77 10.49
C ASN A 150 14.88 21.53 11.02
N PRO A 151 14.79 22.16 12.20
CA PRO A 151 15.95 22.84 12.81
C PRO A 151 17.06 21.85 13.11
N VAL A 152 16.72 20.59 13.36
CA VAL A 152 17.63 19.47 13.53
C VAL A 152 17.29 18.42 12.49
N PRO A 153 18.26 17.93 11.66
CA PRO A 153 17.99 16.91 10.67
C PRO A 153 17.35 15.67 11.27
N THR A 154 16.26 15.21 10.66
CA THR A 154 15.47 14.06 11.12
C THR A 154 15.63 12.89 10.15
N ILE A 155 16.17 11.78 10.63
CA ILE A 155 16.42 10.57 9.86
C ILE A 155 15.38 9.51 10.23
N LEU A 156 14.66 9.02 9.25
CA LEU A 156 13.77 7.86 9.43
C LEU A 156 14.55 6.59 9.08
N TYR A 157 14.68 5.68 10.03
CA TYR A 157 15.20 4.35 9.74
C TYR A 157 14.05 3.33 9.67
N ALA A 158 13.91 2.70 8.51
CA ALA A 158 12.91 1.67 8.27
C ALA A 158 13.51 0.50 7.49
N SER A 159 13.47 -0.71 8.04
CA SER A 159 14.06 -1.90 7.43
C SER A 159 13.01 -2.95 7.07
N THR A 160 13.29 -3.71 6.00
CA THR A 160 12.50 -4.91 5.69
C THR A 160 12.72 -6.00 6.75
N PHE A 161 11.71 -6.86 6.93
CA PHE A 161 11.81 -8.01 7.85
C PHE A 161 12.39 -9.27 7.19
N THR A 162 12.67 -9.24 5.88
CA THR A 162 13.08 -10.43 5.12
C THR A 162 14.51 -10.82 5.47
N PRO A 163 14.77 -12.05 5.97
CA PRO A 163 16.12 -12.52 6.24
C PRO A 163 17.03 -12.41 4.99
N GLY A 164 18.27 -12.06 5.21
CA GLY A 164 19.30 -11.93 4.16
C GLY A 164 19.30 -10.60 3.41
N ILE A 165 18.22 -9.80 3.50
CA ILE A 165 18.17 -8.46 2.93
C ILE A 165 17.82 -7.37 3.95
N THR A 166 17.47 -7.74 5.18
CA THR A 166 17.28 -6.79 6.28
C THR A 166 18.61 -6.16 6.68
N SER A 167 18.63 -4.86 6.85
CA SER A 167 19.80 -4.10 7.31
C SER A 167 19.97 -4.06 8.83
N THR A 168 18.93 -4.47 9.58
CA THR A 168 18.88 -4.29 11.04
C THR A 168 20.06 -4.91 11.82
N PRO A 169 20.59 -6.12 11.48
CA PRO A 169 21.73 -6.67 12.19
C PRO A 169 23.05 -5.93 11.92
N HIS A 170 23.13 -5.28 10.77
CA HIS A 170 24.37 -4.67 10.27
C HIS A 170 24.52 -3.20 10.65
N LEU A 171 23.40 -2.48 10.80
CA LEU A 171 23.39 -1.04 11.00
C LEU A 171 23.18 -0.59 12.44
N TYR A 172 22.88 -1.51 13.36
CA TYR A 172 22.58 -1.14 14.75
C TYR A 172 23.70 -0.32 15.40
N ASP A 173 24.94 -0.84 15.34
CA ASP A 173 26.08 -0.20 16.02
C ASP A 173 26.42 1.16 15.40
N GLU A 174 26.29 1.26 14.08
CA GLU A 174 26.51 2.53 13.36
C GLU A 174 25.40 3.56 13.68
N ILE A 175 24.12 3.15 13.69
CA ILE A 175 23.01 4.04 14.09
C ILE A 175 23.19 4.49 15.54
N ALA A 176 23.56 3.59 16.45
CA ALA A 176 23.80 3.93 17.86
C ALA A 176 24.99 4.90 18.03
N ARG A 177 26.05 4.75 17.23
CA ARG A 177 27.16 5.68 17.17
C ARG A 177 26.72 7.06 16.68
N LEU A 178 26.08 7.10 15.51
CA LEU A 178 25.62 8.35 14.90
C LEU A 178 24.61 9.09 15.76
N ALA A 179 23.73 8.38 16.45
CA ALA A 179 22.77 8.98 17.37
C ALA A 179 23.44 9.67 18.56
N LYS A 180 24.64 9.23 18.98
CA LYS A 180 25.42 9.88 20.06
C LYS A 180 26.29 11.01 19.55
N GLU A 181 26.88 10.88 18.36
CA GLU A 181 27.91 11.78 17.86
C GLU A 181 27.35 12.93 17.00
N LYS A 182 26.20 12.74 16.36
CA LYS A 182 25.59 13.74 15.48
C LYS A 182 24.36 14.38 16.12
N ASN A 183 24.18 15.65 15.86
CA ASN A 183 22.95 16.35 16.22
C ASN A 183 21.84 16.04 15.20
N TRP A 184 21.40 14.77 15.17
CA TRP A 184 20.30 14.28 14.34
C TRP A 184 19.21 13.68 15.20
N GLN A 185 17.95 13.85 14.78
CA GLN A 185 16.83 13.11 15.34
C GLN A 185 16.63 11.80 14.58
N TRP A 186 16.40 10.72 15.29
CA TRP A 186 16.16 9.41 14.71
C TRP A 186 14.72 8.95 14.98
N LEU A 187 13.99 8.65 13.91
CA LEU A 187 12.71 7.97 13.96
C LEU A 187 12.92 6.55 13.46
N ILE A 188 12.53 5.56 14.25
CA ILE A 188 12.74 4.15 13.90
C ILE A 188 11.38 3.46 13.82
N THR A 189 11.13 2.74 12.75
CA THR A 189 9.94 1.91 12.60
C THR A 189 10.24 0.66 11.80
N PHE A 190 9.61 -0.46 12.16
CA PHE A 190 9.78 -1.71 11.46
C PHE A 190 8.44 -2.31 11.05
N HIS A 191 8.50 -3.18 10.06
CA HIS A 191 7.35 -3.95 9.64
C HIS A 191 6.83 -4.84 10.80
N PRO A 192 5.51 -5.03 11.00
CA PRO A 192 4.96 -5.86 12.10
C PRO A 192 5.46 -7.31 12.16
N LYS A 193 6.06 -7.81 11.07
CA LYS A 193 6.68 -9.15 11.01
C LYS A 193 8.17 -9.15 11.37
N MET A 194 8.73 -8.02 11.80
CA MET A 194 10.11 -7.98 12.28
C MET A 194 10.28 -8.86 13.52
N SER A 195 11.45 -9.51 13.67
CA SER A 195 11.75 -10.31 14.85
C SER A 195 11.59 -9.49 16.13
N PRO A 196 10.87 -9.99 17.15
CA PRO A 196 10.72 -9.30 18.43
C PRO A 196 12.04 -8.94 19.10
N GLU A 197 13.08 -9.77 18.95
CA GLU A 197 14.41 -9.52 19.50
C GLU A 197 15.06 -8.26 18.87
N ILE A 198 14.90 -8.09 17.56
CA ILE A 198 15.37 -6.91 16.84
C ILE A 198 14.59 -5.69 17.29
N VAL A 199 13.27 -5.77 17.34
CA VAL A 199 12.40 -4.69 17.81
C VAL A 199 12.82 -4.23 19.20
N GLU A 200 12.98 -5.17 20.12
CA GLU A 200 13.38 -4.87 21.51
C GLU A 200 14.77 -4.22 21.60
N LYS A 201 15.71 -4.65 20.77
CA LYS A 201 17.06 -4.06 20.70
C LYS A 201 17.01 -2.58 20.33
N TYR A 202 16.18 -2.21 19.34
CA TYR A 202 16.04 -0.81 18.91
C TYR A 202 15.17 0.02 19.86
N LYS A 203 14.20 -0.57 20.55
CA LYS A 203 13.47 0.08 21.64
C LYS A 203 14.38 0.46 22.80
N LYS A 204 15.30 -0.44 23.18
CA LYS A 204 16.33 -0.13 24.21
C LYS A 204 17.19 1.05 23.80
N LEU A 205 17.58 1.16 22.52
CA LEU A 205 18.30 2.32 22.02
C LEU A 205 17.46 3.61 22.14
N ALA A 206 16.19 3.55 21.78
CA ALA A 206 15.29 4.70 21.91
C ALA A 206 15.05 5.12 23.37
N ASN A 207 15.00 4.16 24.28
CA ASN A 207 14.88 4.45 25.73
C ASN A 207 16.16 5.03 26.35
N ALA A 208 17.32 4.82 25.70
CA ALA A 208 18.61 5.27 26.21
C ALA A 208 19.05 6.64 25.66
N LEU A 209 18.41 7.16 24.62
CA LEU A 209 18.83 8.38 23.93
C LEU A 209 17.62 9.24 23.59
N ASP A 210 17.59 10.49 24.05
CA ASP A 210 16.46 11.42 23.90
C ASP A 210 16.17 11.80 22.42
N ASN A 211 17.18 11.69 21.56
CA ASN A 211 17.06 11.98 20.14
C ASN A 211 16.70 10.76 19.28
N VAL A 212 16.33 9.64 19.90
CA VAL A 212 15.90 8.42 19.20
C VAL A 212 14.46 8.08 19.64
N SER A 213 13.57 7.91 18.69
CA SER A 213 12.19 7.49 18.95
C SER A 213 11.87 6.22 18.17
N PHE A 214 11.27 5.23 18.83
CA PHE A 214 10.76 4.02 18.18
C PHE A 214 9.25 4.12 18.03
N TYR A 215 8.76 3.96 16.81
CA TYR A 215 7.35 4.06 16.47
C TYR A 215 6.74 2.69 16.16
N GLU A 216 5.63 2.37 16.82
CA GLU A 216 4.78 1.21 16.56
C GLU A 216 3.39 1.69 16.16
N GLY A 217 3.00 1.46 14.92
CA GLY A 217 1.68 1.87 14.42
C GLY A 217 1.41 1.31 13.02
N ASP A 218 0.17 1.42 12.61
CA ASP A 218 -0.32 0.98 11.31
C ASP A 218 -0.23 2.07 10.22
N ASN A 219 -0.03 3.32 10.63
CA ASN A 219 0.08 4.48 9.75
C ASN A 219 1.41 5.21 9.93
N ASN A 220 2.28 5.08 8.94
CA ASN A 220 3.60 5.70 8.92
C ASN A 220 3.66 7.06 8.21
N VAL A 221 2.52 7.59 7.74
CA VAL A 221 2.47 8.84 6.96
C VAL A 221 3.11 10.02 7.70
N GLU A 222 2.82 10.18 8.99
CA GLU A 222 3.41 11.24 9.79
C GLU A 222 4.94 11.14 9.91
N LEU A 223 5.47 9.91 10.01
CA LEU A 223 6.92 9.69 10.05
C LEU A 223 7.57 10.08 8.72
N LEU A 224 6.93 9.69 7.60
CA LEU A 224 7.38 10.07 6.25
C LEU A 224 7.37 11.58 6.07
N GLN A 225 6.36 12.27 6.61
CA GLN A 225 6.27 13.74 6.57
C GLN A 225 7.35 14.39 7.44
N LYS A 226 7.59 13.89 8.66
CA LYS A 226 8.53 14.46 9.63
C LYS A 226 10.00 14.30 9.22
N ALA A 227 10.38 13.17 8.63
CA ALA A 227 11.76 12.89 8.30
C ALA A 227 12.27 13.75 7.11
N ASP A 228 13.56 14.05 7.11
CA ASP A 228 14.27 14.72 6.00
C ASP A 228 14.95 13.71 5.08
N VAL A 229 15.44 12.60 5.63
CA VAL A 229 16.09 11.50 4.90
C VAL A 229 15.53 10.17 5.40
N LEU A 230 15.30 9.24 4.48
CA LEU A 230 15.04 7.84 4.82
C LEU A 230 16.32 7.03 4.69
N LEU A 231 16.67 6.30 5.75
CA LEU A 231 17.64 5.20 5.72
C LEU A 231 16.88 3.88 5.66
N CYS A 232 17.17 3.06 4.67
CA CYS A 232 16.42 1.83 4.42
C CYS A 232 17.30 0.74 3.79
N ASP A 233 16.72 -0.39 3.47
CA ASP A 233 17.30 -1.46 2.64
C ASP A 233 16.50 -1.67 1.34
N SER A 234 15.82 -2.80 1.18
CA SER A 234 14.96 -3.13 0.02
C SER A 234 13.49 -3.19 0.43
N SER A 235 12.90 -2.07 0.79
CA SER A 235 11.53 -1.96 1.29
C SER A 235 10.65 -1.08 0.39
N SER A 236 9.35 -1.39 0.33
CA SER A 236 8.37 -0.59 -0.43
C SER A 236 8.14 0.81 0.14
N ILE A 237 8.52 1.07 1.38
CA ILE A 237 8.47 2.39 2.02
C ILE A 237 9.33 3.44 1.28
N ILE A 238 10.34 2.99 0.54
CA ILE A 238 11.19 3.84 -0.30
C ILE A 238 10.31 4.66 -1.26
N ILE A 239 9.44 3.99 -2.02
CA ILE A 239 8.60 4.69 -2.99
C ILE A 239 7.65 5.66 -2.28
N GLU A 240 7.08 5.25 -1.15
CA GLU A 240 6.21 6.13 -0.35
C GLU A 240 6.95 7.38 0.13
N PHE A 241 8.21 7.25 0.55
CA PHE A 241 9.02 8.38 0.99
C PHE A 241 9.42 9.32 -0.15
N LEU A 242 9.76 8.75 -1.31
CA LEU A 242 10.12 9.53 -2.50
C LEU A 242 8.99 10.43 -3.00
N PHE A 243 7.69 10.10 -2.72
CA PHE A 243 6.56 10.99 -3.02
C PHE A 243 6.61 12.33 -2.30
N PHE A 244 7.35 12.43 -1.21
CA PHE A 244 7.55 13.69 -0.49
C PHE A 244 8.71 14.53 -1.05
N ASP A 245 9.25 14.19 -2.22
CA ASP A 245 10.44 14.83 -2.82
C ASP A 245 11.64 14.88 -1.85
N LYS A 246 11.91 13.77 -1.17
CA LYS A 246 12.98 13.66 -0.18
C LYS A 246 13.95 12.53 -0.53
N PRO A 247 15.24 12.70 -0.22
CA PRO A 247 16.27 11.72 -0.57
C PRO A 247 16.23 10.47 0.30
N VAL A 248 16.62 9.34 -0.30
CA VAL A 248 16.73 8.05 0.35
C VAL A 248 18.16 7.53 0.28
N VAL A 249 18.68 7.10 1.43
CA VAL A 249 19.92 6.32 1.55
C VAL A 249 19.53 4.86 1.75
N THR A 250 20.14 3.97 0.97
CA THR A 250 19.90 2.54 1.11
C THR A 250 21.18 1.78 1.45
N TYR A 251 21.02 0.69 2.20
CA TYR A 251 22.09 -0.24 2.51
C TYR A 251 21.88 -1.55 1.77
N LYS A 252 22.78 -1.87 0.81
CA LYS A 252 22.75 -3.10 -0.01
C LYS A 252 21.37 -3.34 -0.65
N ASN A 253 20.85 -2.33 -1.32
CA ASN A 253 19.57 -2.45 -2.01
C ASN A 253 19.66 -3.50 -3.11
N THR A 254 18.66 -4.37 -3.22
CA THR A 254 18.61 -5.45 -4.23
C THR A 254 18.40 -4.94 -5.66
N SER A 255 17.94 -3.70 -5.81
CA SER A 255 17.71 -3.05 -7.11
C SER A 255 17.98 -1.55 -6.99
N PRO A 256 19.25 -1.15 -6.78
CA PRO A 256 19.61 0.26 -6.63
C PRO A 256 19.42 0.99 -7.97
N GLY A 257 19.01 2.27 -7.89
CA GLY A 257 18.84 3.14 -9.05
C GLY A 257 19.46 4.51 -8.78
N ASN A 258 19.57 5.34 -9.83
CA ASN A 258 20.11 6.68 -9.75
C ASN A 258 19.27 7.67 -8.92
N TYR A 259 18.12 7.25 -8.44
CA TYR A 259 17.21 7.95 -7.53
C TYR A 259 17.45 7.60 -6.04
N LEU A 260 18.47 6.80 -5.75
CA LEU A 260 18.89 6.40 -4.40
C LEU A 260 20.38 6.71 -4.20
N ILE A 261 20.79 6.86 -2.94
CA ILE A 261 22.20 6.78 -2.53
C ILE A 261 22.38 5.41 -1.88
N ASP A 262 22.86 4.43 -2.64
CA ASP A 262 23.06 3.08 -2.12
C ASP A 262 24.50 2.88 -1.66
N VAL A 263 24.68 2.25 -0.48
CA VAL A 263 25.98 1.94 0.10
C VAL A 263 26.01 0.47 0.55
N ASP A 264 27.21 -0.10 0.60
CA ASP A 264 27.44 -1.51 0.94
C ASP A 264 28.17 -1.72 2.26
N SER A 265 28.58 -0.64 2.92
CA SER A 265 29.30 -0.66 4.20
C SER A 265 28.64 0.26 5.23
N PRO A 266 28.51 -0.16 6.52
CA PRO A 266 28.00 0.70 7.57
C PRO A 266 28.78 2.02 7.71
N LYS A 267 30.08 2.01 7.51
CA LYS A 267 30.96 3.21 7.59
C LYS A 267 30.60 4.28 6.54
N LEU A 268 29.91 3.91 5.46
CA LEU A 268 29.49 4.84 4.40
C LEU A 268 28.11 5.45 4.68
N ILE A 269 27.41 5.04 5.73
CA ILE A 269 26.07 5.57 6.08
C ILE A 269 26.15 7.05 6.44
N GLU A 270 27.12 7.44 7.29
CA GLU A 270 27.30 8.84 7.69
C GLU A 270 27.50 9.77 6.49
N PRO A 271 28.53 9.60 5.64
CA PRO A 271 28.71 10.49 4.49
C PRO A 271 27.56 10.41 3.47
N ALA A 272 26.85 9.28 3.38
CA ALA A 272 25.68 9.16 2.51
C ALA A 272 24.50 9.98 3.03
N ILE A 273 24.22 9.97 4.33
CA ILE A 273 23.18 10.80 4.95
C ILE A 273 23.56 12.28 4.83
N GLU A 274 24.80 12.67 5.12
CA GLU A 274 25.26 14.05 4.96
C GLU A 274 25.08 14.55 3.53
N LYS A 275 25.46 13.73 2.53
CA LYS A 275 25.20 14.03 1.12
C LYS A 275 23.69 14.15 0.84
N ALA A 276 22.87 13.24 1.34
CA ALA A 276 21.40 13.28 1.16
C ALA A 276 20.80 14.58 1.71
N LEU A 277 21.24 15.03 2.90
CA LEU A 277 20.78 16.25 3.55
C LEU A 277 21.10 17.54 2.76
N THR A 278 22.03 17.49 1.79
CA THR A 278 22.26 18.62 0.86
C THR A 278 21.24 18.70 -0.27
N TYR A 279 20.39 17.69 -0.42
CA TYR A 279 19.40 17.60 -1.50
C TYR A 279 20.04 17.80 -2.90
N PRO A 280 21.00 16.97 -3.32
CA PRO A 280 21.73 17.16 -4.57
C PRO A 280 20.77 17.26 -5.75
N LYS A 281 20.93 18.30 -6.58
CA LYS A 281 19.97 18.60 -7.68
C LYS A 281 19.77 17.38 -8.59
N GLU A 282 20.84 16.72 -9.01
CA GLU A 282 20.76 15.54 -9.90
C GLU A 282 19.96 14.41 -9.26
N LEU A 283 20.19 14.11 -7.97
CA LEU A 283 19.44 13.10 -7.24
C LEU A 283 17.95 13.45 -7.18
N MET A 284 17.62 14.71 -6.87
CA MET A 284 16.25 15.16 -6.76
C MET A 284 15.52 15.13 -8.12
N ASP A 285 16.20 15.46 -9.21
CA ASP A 285 15.66 15.36 -10.56
C ASP A 285 15.40 13.88 -10.96
N ASN A 286 16.28 12.95 -10.56
CA ASN A 286 16.10 11.52 -10.77
C ASN A 286 14.94 10.97 -9.94
N ILE A 287 14.79 11.40 -8.68
CA ILE A 287 13.65 11.05 -7.82
C ILE A 287 12.33 11.44 -8.48
N ARG A 288 12.21 12.68 -8.97
CA ARG A 288 10.98 13.14 -9.63
C ARG A 288 10.66 12.33 -10.87
N LYS A 289 11.64 12.07 -11.74
CA LYS A 289 11.45 11.21 -12.93
C LYS A 289 10.98 9.81 -12.55
N TYR A 290 11.58 9.23 -11.51
CA TYR A 290 11.21 7.90 -11.02
C TYR A 290 9.76 7.87 -10.51
N ILE A 291 9.38 8.84 -9.69
CA ILE A 291 8.03 8.92 -9.13
C ILE A 291 6.99 9.20 -10.21
N ASP A 292 7.24 10.11 -11.16
CA ASP A 292 6.31 10.43 -12.24
C ASP A 292 6.03 9.21 -13.15
N SER A 293 7.00 8.31 -13.30
CA SER A 293 6.79 7.04 -14.01
C SER A 293 5.90 6.04 -13.25
N HIS A 294 5.91 6.10 -11.91
CA HIS A 294 5.11 5.21 -11.08
C HIS A 294 3.71 5.75 -10.83
N GLN A 295 3.58 7.05 -10.59
CA GLN A 295 2.30 7.73 -10.39
C GLN A 295 2.44 9.23 -10.73
N PRO A 296 1.87 9.70 -11.84
CA PRO A 296 1.96 11.10 -12.25
C PRO A 296 1.03 12.02 -11.44
N TYR A 297 0.06 11.47 -10.70
CA TYR A 297 -0.95 12.24 -9.99
C TYR A 297 -0.47 12.69 -8.60
N ARG A 298 -0.43 14.01 -8.38
CA ARG A 298 0.00 14.63 -7.11
C ARG A 298 -1.06 15.61 -6.58
N ASP A 299 -2.33 15.31 -6.81
CA ASP A 299 -3.45 16.21 -6.55
C ASP A 299 -4.40 15.73 -5.43
N GLY A 300 -4.10 14.60 -4.77
CA GLY A 300 -4.94 14.04 -3.73
C GLY A 300 -6.31 13.54 -4.22
N ARG A 301 -6.44 13.18 -5.50
CA ARG A 301 -7.72 12.80 -6.12
C ARG A 301 -7.73 11.40 -6.73
N CYS A 302 -6.84 10.52 -6.31
CA CYS A 302 -6.81 9.14 -6.80
C CYS A 302 -8.09 8.39 -6.42
N SER A 303 -8.59 8.58 -5.19
CA SER A 303 -9.85 7.99 -4.74
C SER A 303 -11.06 8.46 -5.55
N ALA A 304 -11.09 9.74 -5.93
CA ALA A 304 -12.13 10.26 -6.82
C ALA A 304 -12.11 9.56 -8.17
N ARG A 305 -10.91 9.41 -8.80
CA ARG A 305 -10.75 8.70 -10.08
C ARG A 305 -11.15 7.23 -9.98
N ILE A 306 -10.88 6.57 -8.85
CA ILE A 306 -11.30 5.19 -8.62
C ILE A 306 -12.83 5.06 -8.62
N LEU A 307 -13.54 5.97 -7.95
CA LEU A 307 -15.01 5.95 -7.95
C LEU A 307 -15.59 6.33 -9.31
N ASP A 308 -14.99 7.29 -10.02
CA ASP A 308 -15.38 7.64 -11.39
C ASP A 308 -15.19 6.46 -12.34
N ALA A 309 -14.10 5.68 -12.19
CA ALA A 309 -13.87 4.46 -12.95
C ALA A 309 -14.94 3.40 -12.68
N VAL A 310 -15.41 3.26 -11.44
CA VAL A 310 -16.52 2.36 -11.10
C VAL A 310 -17.82 2.80 -11.78
N ASP A 311 -18.13 4.10 -11.73
CA ASP A 311 -19.33 4.66 -12.35
C ASP A 311 -19.30 4.49 -13.88
N ASP A 312 -18.16 4.79 -14.51
CA ASP A 312 -17.95 4.60 -15.95
C ASP A 312 -18.10 3.12 -16.35
N PHE A 313 -17.47 2.21 -15.60
CA PHE A 313 -17.59 0.78 -15.86
C PHE A 313 -19.04 0.29 -15.77
N ILE A 314 -19.76 0.69 -14.74
CA ILE A 314 -21.16 0.28 -14.55
C ILE A 314 -22.04 0.80 -15.70
N ALA A 315 -21.86 2.05 -16.11
CA ALA A 315 -22.64 2.65 -17.18
C ALA A 315 -22.33 2.07 -18.56
N LYS A 316 -21.07 1.83 -18.88
CA LYS A 316 -20.63 1.48 -20.24
C LYS A 316 -20.40 -0.01 -20.46
N TYR A 317 -19.89 -0.74 -19.48
CA TYR A 317 -19.32 -2.06 -19.69
C TYR A 317 -19.97 -3.20 -18.92
N LYS A 318 -20.64 -2.94 -17.79
CA LYS A 318 -21.28 -3.97 -16.98
C LYS A 318 -22.29 -4.78 -17.80
N GLY A 319 -22.06 -6.08 -17.91
CA GLY A 319 -22.88 -7.00 -18.70
C GLY A 319 -22.62 -6.97 -20.22
N LYS A 320 -21.77 -6.06 -20.74
CA LYS A 320 -21.49 -5.89 -22.17
C LYS A 320 -20.12 -6.44 -22.59
N ILE A 321 -19.21 -6.69 -21.68
CA ILE A 321 -17.90 -7.29 -21.95
C ILE A 321 -17.95 -8.81 -21.79
N LYS A 322 -16.90 -9.50 -22.23
CA LYS A 322 -16.77 -10.95 -22.07
C LYS A 322 -17.01 -11.38 -20.63
N ARG A 323 -17.68 -12.48 -20.41
CA ARG A 323 -17.87 -13.04 -19.06
C ARG A 323 -16.53 -13.52 -18.48
N LYS A 324 -16.34 -13.34 -17.16
CA LYS A 324 -15.18 -13.90 -16.45
C LYS A 324 -15.13 -15.42 -16.60
N PRO A 325 -13.93 -16.04 -16.56
CA PRO A 325 -13.79 -17.49 -16.55
C PRO A 325 -14.61 -18.11 -15.41
N LEU A 326 -15.22 -19.24 -15.64
CA LEU A 326 -16.08 -19.91 -14.64
C LEU A 326 -15.30 -20.26 -13.36
N ASN A 327 -14.05 -20.68 -13.49
CA ASN A 327 -13.16 -21.00 -12.36
C ASN A 327 -13.84 -21.89 -11.28
N LEU A 328 -14.57 -22.92 -11.71
CA LEU A 328 -15.43 -23.74 -10.83
C LEU A 328 -14.67 -24.32 -9.64
N PHE A 329 -13.48 -24.84 -9.89
CA PHE A 329 -12.66 -25.42 -8.80
C PHE A 329 -12.35 -24.39 -7.71
N ARG A 330 -11.91 -23.19 -8.10
CA ARG A 330 -11.64 -22.11 -7.14
C ARG A 330 -12.91 -21.66 -6.40
N LYS A 331 -14.03 -21.56 -7.11
CA LYS A 331 -15.32 -21.18 -6.50
C LYS A 331 -15.76 -22.20 -5.47
N LEU A 332 -15.68 -23.47 -5.80
CA LEU A 332 -16.00 -24.56 -4.88
C LEU A 332 -15.06 -24.54 -3.67
N GLN A 333 -13.75 -24.41 -3.89
CA GLN A 333 -12.76 -24.30 -2.81
C GLN A 333 -13.05 -23.10 -1.90
N THR A 334 -13.35 -21.92 -2.46
CA THR A 334 -13.70 -20.73 -1.68
C THR A 334 -14.98 -20.95 -0.89
N SER A 335 -16.04 -21.48 -1.54
CA SER A 335 -17.32 -21.80 -0.87
C SER A 335 -17.13 -22.78 0.29
N TRP A 336 -16.29 -23.77 0.12
CA TRP A 336 -15.96 -24.77 1.16
C TRP A 336 -15.23 -24.13 2.34
N GLN A 337 -14.22 -23.29 2.06
CA GLN A 337 -13.44 -22.60 3.09
C GLN A 337 -14.30 -21.67 3.95
N VAL A 338 -15.25 -20.97 3.34
CA VAL A 338 -16.11 -20.02 4.05
C VAL A 338 -17.47 -20.62 4.43
N LYS A 339 -17.70 -21.92 4.18
CA LYS A 339 -18.94 -22.65 4.45
C LYS A 339 -20.20 -21.97 3.86
N TYR A 340 -20.05 -21.36 2.66
CA TYR A 340 -21.15 -20.70 1.96
C TYR A 340 -21.28 -21.20 0.51
N PHE A 341 -22.44 -21.74 0.18
CA PHE A 341 -22.75 -22.28 -1.14
C PHE A 341 -23.87 -21.46 -1.78
N PRO A 342 -23.55 -20.60 -2.77
CA PRO A 342 -24.54 -19.71 -3.41
C PRO A 342 -25.62 -20.44 -4.19
N PHE A 343 -25.46 -21.74 -4.45
CA PHE A 343 -26.38 -22.62 -5.16
C PHE A 343 -27.09 -23.64 -4.26
N GLY A 344 -26.85 -23.57 -2.93
CA GLY A 344 -27.59 -24.41 -1.97
C GLY A 344 -29.05 -23.98 -1.86
N PRO A 345 -29.94 -24.87 -1.36
CA PRO A 345 -31.32 -24.48 -1.08
C PRO A 345 -31.29 -23.26 -0.17
N ARG A 346 -32.06 -22.21 -0.54
CA ARG A 346 -32.22 -21.07 0.35
C ARG A 346 -32.76 -21.61 1.66
N TYR A 347 -31.94 -21.64 2.69
CA TYR A 347 -32.42 -21.94 4.04
C TYR A 347 -33.45 -20.86 4.36
N THR A 348 -34.70 -21.21 4.20
CA THR A 348 -35.79 -20.48 4.84
C THR A 348 -35.52 -20.61 6.32
N ALA A 349 -35.20 -19.48 6.96
CA ALA A 349 -35.08 -19.42 8.40
C ALA A 349 -36.39 -19.98 8.99
N SER A 350 -36.34 -21.17 9.57
CA SER A 350 -37.36 -21.59 10.51
C SER A 350 -37.27 -20.63 11.71
N LYS A 351 -38.45 -20.12 12.04
CA LYS A 351 -38.80 -19.17 13.10
C LYS A 351 -38.06 -19.36 14.39
#